data_d4408b3d3efa495914e98a3220d5683c
#
_entry.id   d4408b3d3efa495914e98a3220d5683c
#
_cell.length_a   1.000
_cell.length_b   1.000
_cell.length_c   1.000
_cell.angle_alpha   90.00
_cell.angle_beta   90.00
_cell.angle_gamma   90.00
#
_symmetry.space_group_name_H-M   'P 1'
#
loop_
_entity.id
_entity.type
_entity.pdbx_description
1 polymer ?
#
loop_
_entity_poly.entity_id
_entity_poly.type
_entity_poly.pdbx_seq_one_letter_code
_entity_poly.pdbx_strand_id
1 'polypeptide(L)'
;MSDNIRSIAHACTHGVMPRWLPLFLAASMIALAGCDARPAATVARPDSTKNATAEVTRGTNPDGAQGAGASDPVAPSRVSAGANDTATVGLNPGRSRHDEISYSAAIRAGRKAMANWPAAPAVLSGAILPQYRIVAYYGNPHSKRMGVLGEYPEQEMLSMLDNTVAMWRKADPSTPVIPAIHLVAVVAQGYAGPDGKWRLREGPDTIEQAYRWAQSRQGLLFVDIQAGHSTLQQELPPLLGYLERPDVHLGVDPEFYMHYKRKGIRPSAKVGQMMSTDVNYVIQVLDQLVREKNLPPKILVVHRFRADMMPDAENIKPTPRVQVVMHMDGWGPPWLKFDSYKDYIVQHPVAFTGFKFFYHNDTKSGEPMLTELEVLQLLPHPLYLQYQ
;
A
#
# COMPACT_ATOMS: atom_id res chain seq x y z
N MET A 1 -15.03 31.81 -57.97
CA MET A 1 -16.47 31.94 -57.78
C MET A 1 -16.70 31.62 -56.32
N SER A 2 -16.58 32.66 -55.52
CA SER A 2 -17.60 33.56 -54.95
C SER A 2 -18.28 32.86 -53.78
N ASP A 3 -17.85 33.19 -52.58
CA ASP A 3 -18.47 34.10 -51.57
C ASP A 3 -19.70 33.51 -50.89
N ASN A 4 -19.65 33.33 -49.56
CA ASN A 4 -20.36 34.24 -48.67
C ASN A 4 -20.06 33.96 -47.18
N ILE A 5 -19.53 35.00 -46.57
CA ILE A 5 -19.47 35.29 -45.14
C ILE A 5 -20.85 35.80 -44.72
N ARG A 6 -21.35 35.35 -43.55
CA ARG A 6 -22.17 36.21 -42.65
C ARG A 6 -22.25 35.62 -41.23
N SER A 7 -21.62 36.36 -40.37
CA SER A 7 -21.82 36.69 -38.97
C SER A 7 -23.28 36.68 -38.49
N ILE A 8 -23.54 36.08 -37.31
CA ILE A 8 -24.56 36.58 -36.36
C ILE A 8 -24.02 36.34 -34.93
N ALA A 9 -23.87 37.46 -34.24
CA ALA A 9 -23.64 37.55 -32.80
C ALA A 9 -25.00 37.59 -32.07
N HIS A 10 -24.95 37.37 -30.74
CA HIS A 10 -25.92 37.60 -29.66
C HIS A 10 -26.80 36.43 -29.23
N ALA A 11 -26.47 35.91 -28.02
CA ALA A 11 -27.33 36.11 -26.86
C ALA A 11 -26.65 35.56 -25.60
N CYS A 12 -26.31 36.45 -24.67
CA CYS A 12 -26.05 36.14 -23.25
C CYS A 12 -27.34 35.65 -22.60
N THR A 13 -27.33 34.49 -21.97
CA THR A 13 -28.28 34.19 -20.90
C THR A 13 -27.52 33.55 -19.73
N HIS A 14 -27.74 34.16 -18.59
CA HIS A 14 -27.16 33.78 -17.29
C HIS A 14 -27.50 32.35 -16.90
N GLY A 15 -26.49 31.51 -16.79
CA GLY A 15 -26.58 30.24 -16.11
C GLY A 15 -25.63 30.27 -14.91
N VAL A 16 -26.21 30.31 -13.72
CA VAL A 16 -25.50 30.21 -12.42
C VAL A 16 -24.78 28.87 -12.35
N MET A 17 -23.47 28.90 -12.45
CA MET A 17 -22.64 27.73 -12.12
C MET A 17 -22.49 27.61 -10.60
N PRO A 18 -22.68 26.43 -10.01
CA PRO A 18 -22.38 26.22 -8.58
C PRO A 18 -20.88 26.32 -8.37
N ARG A 19 -20.49 27.19 -7.46
CA ARG A 19 -19.13 27.37 -6.95
C ARG A 19 -18.73 26.17 -6.08
N TRP A 20 -18.32 25.10 -6.71
CA TRP A 20 -17.61 24.01 -6.05
C TRP A 20 -16.31 23.76 -6.80
N LEU A 21 -15.29 24.53 -6.50
CA LEU A 21 -13.93 24.28 -6.97
C LEU A 21 -12.96 24.35 -5.80
N PRO A 22 -11.89 23.63 -5.90
CA PRO A 22 -11.47 22.57 -5.01
C PRO A 22 -10.27 23.03 -4.20
N LEU A 23 -10.33 22.74 -2.94
CA LEU A 23 -9.18 22.76 -2.05
C LEU A 23 -8.35 21.45 -2.20
N PHE A 24 -7.95 21.10 -3.42
CA PHE A 24 -7.20 19.85 -3.66
C PHE A 24 -5.77 20.07 -4.21
N LEU A 25 -5.12 21.17 -3.84
CA LEU A 25 -3.77 21.47 -4.36
C LEU A 25 -2.73 21.68 -3.24
N ALA A 26 -2.76 20.87 -2.18
CA ALA A 26 -1.76 20.98 -1.12
C ALA A 26 -1.23 19.64 -0.58
N ALA A 27 -1.42 18.54 -1.28
CA ALA A 27 -1.15 17.22 -0.70
C ALA A 27 0.27 16.68 -0.89
N SER A 28 1.07 17.18 -1.81
CA SER A 28 2.38 16.57 -2.12
C SER A 28 3.58 17.51 -1.99
N MET A 29 3.53 18.46 -1.09
CA MET A 29 4.68 19.34 -0.87
C MET A 29 5.57 18.90 0.29
N ILE A 30 5.81 17.63 0.48
CA ILE A 30 6.66 17.14 1.56
C ILE A 30 7.62 16.06 1.06
N ALA A 31 8.52 16.40 0.18
CA ALA A 31 9.70 15.56 -0.04
C ALA A 31 10.83 16.25 -0.81
N LEU A 32 11.03 17.54 -0.65
CA LEU A 32 12.12 18.22 -1.35
C LEU A 32 12.88 19.19 -0.43
N ALA A 33 13.67 18.62 0.47
CA ALA A 33 14.81 19.36 1.02
C ALA A 33 16.05 18.52 0.76
N GLY A 34 16.98 19.13 0.03
CA GLY A 34 18.20 18.53 -0.45
C GLY A 34 19.04 17.85 0.65
N CYS A 35 19.62 16.73 0.29
CA CYS A 35 20.78 16.19 0.96
C CYS A 35 21.97 17.07 0.60
N ASP A 36 22.44 17.88 1.55
CA ASP A 36 23.77 18.46 1.49
C ASP A 36 24.80 17.34 1.62
N ALA A 37 25.49 17.06 0.54
CA ALA A 37 26.63 16.17 0.53
C ALA A 37 27.78 16.80 1.31
N ARG A 38 28.15 16.23 2.46
CA ARG A 38 29.44 16.47 3.11
C ARG A 38 30.42 15.36 2.73
N PRO A 39 31.70 15.69 2.47
CA PRO A 39 32.69 14.71 2.05
C PRO A 39 33.08 13.76 3.20
N ALA A 40 33.36 12.52 2.83
CA ALA A 40 33.82 11.45 3.70
C ALA A 40 35.13 11.81 4.42
N ALA A 41 35.14 11.70 5.73
CA ALA A 41 36.35 11.69 6.54
C ALA A 41 36.75 10.23 6.78
N THR A 42 37.94 9.91 6.29
CA THR A 42 38.68 8.66 6.51
C THR A 42 39.06 8.53 7.99
N VAL A 43 38.59 7.48 8.67
CA VAL A 43 39.14 7.10 10.00
C VAL A 43 39.54 5.64 9.97
N ALA A 44 40.78 5.41 10.40
CA ALA A 44 41.55 4.19 10.44
C ALA A 44 40.97 3.12 11.38
N ARG A 45 41.17 1.86 11.02
CA ARG A 45 40.97 0.67 11.86
C ARG A 45 41.97 0.62 13.03
N PRO A 46 41.61 -0.02 14.12
CA PRO A 46 42.57 -0.86 14.84
C PRO A 46 42.14 -2.33 14.88
N ASP A 47 43.11 -3.13 14.62
CA ASP A 47 43.19 -4.59 14.77
C ASP A 47 43.11 -4.98 16.27
N SER A 48 42.45 -6.07 16.61
CA SER A 48 42.90 -6.98 17.67
C SER A 48 42.09 -8.28 17.70
N THR A 49 42.79 -9.33 17.40
CA THR A 49 42.55 -10.71 17.72
C THR A 49 42.36 -10.98 19.22
N LYS A 50 41.37 -11.82 19.61
CA LYS A 50 41.58 -12.86 20.63
C LYS A 50 40.43 -13.89 20.62
N ASN A 51 40.85 -15.13 20.53
CA ASN A 51 40.10 -16.39 20.70
C ASN A 51 39.50 -16.55 22.11
N ALA A 52 38.34 -17.19 22.18
CA ALA A 52 38.03 -18.11 23.29
C ALA A 52 37.00 -19.15 22.82
N THR A 53 37.46 -20.37 22.84
CA THR A 53 36.75 -21.64 22.72
C THR A 53 35.94 -21.93 24.00
N ALA A 54 34.74 -22.47 23.85
CA ALA A 54 34.07 -23.33 24.86
C ALA A 54 32.98 -24.19 24.19
N GLU A 55 32.94 -25.27 24.47
CA GLU A 55 32.78 -26.70 24.37
C GLU A 55 31.30 -27.13 24.34
N VAL A 56 31.08 -28.16 23.53
CA VAL A 56 29.83 -28.88 23.23
C VAL A 56 29.52 -29.87 24.38
N THR A 57 28.23 -29.96 24.78
CA THR A 57 27.71 -31.19 25.36
C THR A 57 26.41 -31.60 24.67
N ARG A 58 26.47 -32.81 24.13
CA ARG A 58 25.39 -33.63 23.58
C ARG A 58 24.47 -34.15 24.68
N GLY A 59 23.17 -34.16 24.44
CA GLY A 59 22.20 -34.95 25.19
C GLY A 59 21.22 -35.62 24.22
N THR A 60 21.12 -36.89 24.32
CA THR A 60 20.51 -37.92 23.47
C THR A 60 18.97 -37.97 23.61
N ASN A 61 18.31 -38.34 22.50
CA ASN A 61 16.93 -38.86 22.39
C ASN A 61 16.68 -40.13 23.22
N PRO A 62 15.41 -40.55 23.51
CA PRO A 62 14.71 -41.37 22.52
C PRO A 62 13.16 -41.27 22.42
N ASP A 63 12.67 -41.63 21.23
CA ASP A 63 11.49 -42.39 20.82
C ASP A 63 10.07 -42.15 21.37
N GLY A 64 9.14 -42.07 20.41
CA GLY A 64 7.70 -42.29 20.60
C GLY A 64 6.85 -41.94 19.38
N ALA A 65 6.69 -42.86 18.45
CA ALA A 65 5.80 -42.77 17.30
C ALA A 65 4.34 -43.02 17.68
N GLN A 66 3.44 -42.44 16.83
CA GLN A 66 2.08 -42.84 16.39
C GLN A 66 1.16 -41.62 16.41
N GLY A 67 0.40 -41.26 15.39
CA GLY A 67 -0.44 -41.89 14.47
C GLY A 67 -1.14 -40.82 13.64
N ALA A 68 -1.27 -41.08 12.36
CA ALA A 68 -1.95 -40.24 11.36
C ALA A 68 -3.44 -40.17 11.62
N GLY A 69 -3.98 -38.96 11.54
CA GLY A 69 -5.40 -38.68 11.37
C GLY A 69 -5.58 -37.60 10.30
N ALA A 70 -5.96 -38.04 9.11
CA ALA A 70 -6.36 -37.13 8.04
C ALA A 70 -7.69 -36.49 8.44
N SER A 71 -7.73 -35.17 8.53
CA SER A 71 -8.98 -34.41 8.64
C SER A 71 -9.23 -33.69 7.31
N ASP A 72 -10.44 -33.94 6.77
CA ASP A 72 -10.99 -33.38 5.56
C ASP A 72 -10.97 -31.85 5.51
N PRO A 73 -10.94 -31.24 4.31
CA PRO A 73 -10.94 -29.78 4.15
C PRO A 73 -12.32 -29.22 4.53
N VAL A 74 -12.35 -28.41 5.58
CA VAL A 74 -13.53 -27.62 5.96
C VAL A 74 -13.78 -26.57 4.87
N ALA A 75 -14.94 -26.64 4.25
CA ALA A 75 -15.44 -25.65 3.31
C ALA A 75 -15.60 -24.28 4.00
N PRO A 76 -15.35 -23.16 3.31
CA PRO A 76 -15.50 -21.84 3.91
C PRO A 76 -16.98 -21.59 4.27
N SER A 77 -17.23 -21.33 5.54
CA SER A 77 -18.53 -20.96 6.05
C SER A 77 -19.04 -19.69 5.36
N ARG A 78 -20.15 -19.79 4.65
CA ARG A 78 -20.92 -18.66 4.17
C ARG A 78 -21.42 -17.88 5.38
N VAL A 79 -20.89 -16.68 5.59
CA VAL A 79 -21.47 -15.72 6.52
C VAL A 79 -22.82 -15.27 5.91
N SER A 80 -23.91 -15.75 6.48
CA SER A 80 -25.25 -15.32 6.13
C SER A 80 -25.44 -13.85 6.56
N ALA A 81 -25.68 -12.98 5.59
CA ALA A 81 -26.05 -11.60 5.82
C ALA A 81 -27.45 -11.54 6.41
N GLY A 82 -27.56 -11.39 7.73
CA GLY A 82 -28.76 -10.98 8.41
C GLY A 82 -29.02 -9.50 8.14
N ALA A 83 -30.09 -9.20 7.42
CA ALA A 83 -30.56 -7.83 7.21
C ALA A 83 -31.12 -7.28 8.52
N ASN A 84 -30.38 -6.42 9.20
CA ASN A 84 -30.92 -5.46 10.15
C ASN A 84 -30.26 -4.11 9.92
N ASP A 85 -31.11 -3.16 9.61
CA ASP A 85 -30.80 -1.77 9.25
C ASP A 85 -30.42 -0.98 10.52
N THR A 86 -29.15 -1.05 10.92
CA THR A 86 -28.56 -0.12 11.88
C THR A 86 -27.23 0.38 11.32
N ALA A 87 -27.35 1.42 10.50
CA ALA A 87 -26.24 1.99 9.71
C ALA A 87 -25.17 2.75 10.54
N THR A 88 -25.25 2.71 11.87
CA THR A 88 -24.33 3.44 12.76
C THR A 88 -23.56 2.54 13.73
N VAL A 89 -23.74 1.24 13.69
CA VAL A 89 -22.97 0.31 14.53
C VAL A 89 -21.52 0.31 14.06
N GLY A 90 -20.62 0.80 14.89
CA GLY A 90 -19.18 0.81 14.65
C GLY A 90 -18.55 2.18 14.43
N LEU A 91 -19.33 3.23 14.21
CA LEU A 91 -18.80 4.59 14.13
C LEU A 91 -18.51 5.14 15.54
N ASN A 92 -17.33 5.73 15.71
CA ASN A 92 -16.91 6.27 17.00
C ASN A 92 -17.83 7.41 17.47
N PRO A 93 -18.32 7.38 18.71
CA PRO A 93 -19.10 8.50 19.27
C PRO A 93 -18.32 9.81 19.20
N GLY A 94 -18.99 10.89 18.75
CA GLY A 94 -18.37 12.21 18.59
C GLY A 94 -17.84 12.51 17.18
N ARG A 95 -18.04 11.62 16.22
CA ARG A 95 -17.82 11.94 14.79
C ARG A 95 -18.79 13.03 14.32
N SER A 96 -18.34 13.84 13.37
CA SER A 96 -19.16 14.91 12.78
C SER A 96 -20.35 14.32 11.99
N ARG A 97 -21.35 15.15 11.74
CA ARG A 97 -22.47 14.77 10.86
C ARG A 97 -21.99 14.41 9.45
N HIS A 98 -20.92 15.04 8.97
CA HIS A 98 -20.34 14.73 7.69
C HIS A 98 -19.71 13.34 7.67
N ASP A 99 -18.98 12.98 8.73
CA ASP A 99 -18.43 11.62 8.89
C ASP A 99 -19.51 10.56 8.87
N GLU A 100 -20.63 10.77 9.59
CA GLU A 100 -21.76 9.84 9.63
C GLU A 100 -22.37 9.61 8.24
N ILE A 101 -22.52 10.68 7.44
CA ILE A 101 -23.07 10.60 6.08
C ILE A 101 -22.13 9.81 5.17
N SER A 102 -20.84 10.16 5.16
CA SER A 102 -19.84 9.51 4.32
C SER A 102 -19.62 8.05 4.72
N TYR A 103 -19.56 7.77 6.02
CA TYR A 103 -19.51 6.40 6.56
C TYR A 103 -20.70 5.56 6.07
N SER A 104 -21.92 6.06 6.29
CA SER A 104 -23.14 5.35 5.88
C SER A 104 -23.18 5.11 4.36
N ALA A 105 -22.69 6.08 3.57
CA ALA A 105 -22.60 5.95 2.12
C ALA A 105 -21.57 4.89 1.71
N ALA A 106 -20.39 4.85 2.35
CA ALA A 106 -19.35 3.87 2.08
C ALA A 106 -19.81 2.44 2.42
N ILE A 107 -20.46 2.26 3.58
CA ILE A 107 -21.02 0.96 3.99
C ILE A 107 -22.09 0.47 3.01
N ARG A 108 -23.04 1.33 2.60
CA ARG A 108 -24.08 0.95 1.62
C ARG A 108 -23.47 0.59 0.27
N ALA A 109 -22.49 1.39 -0.21
CA ALA A 109 -21.81 1.12 -1.47
C ALA A 109 -21.07 -0.22 -1.42
N GLY A 110 -20.34 -0.47 -0.33
CA GLY A 110 -19.62 -1.73 -0.12
C GLY A 110 -20.56 -2.94 -0.12
N ARG A 111 -21.65 -2.90 0.66
CA ARG A 111 -22.67 -3.96 0.68
C ARG A 111 -23.21 -4.25 -0.73
N LYS A 112 -23.52 -3.20 -1.50
CA LYS A 112 -24.00 -3.35 -2.87
C LYS A 112 -22.93 -3.98 -3.78
N ALA A 113 -21.67 -3.55 -3.66
CA ALA A 113 -20.57 -4.04 -4.47
C ALA A 113 -20.25 -5.52 -4.18
N MET A 114 -20.41 -5.99 -2.92
CA MET A 114 -20.12 -7.37 -2.54
C MET A 114 -20.95 -8.41 -3.32
N ALA A 115 -22.16 -8.05 -3.79
CA ALA A 115 -22.98 -8.94 -4.62
C ALA A 115 -22.31 -9.33 -5.95
N ASN A 116 -21.43 -8.46 -6.47
CA ASN A 116 -20.74 -8.63 -7.75
C ASN A 116 -19.22 -8.44 -7.62
N TRP A 117 -18.69 -8.53 -6.39
CA TRP A 117 -17.25 -8.41 -6.18
C TRP A 117 -16.52 -9.53 -6.92
N PRO A 118 -15.47 -9.24 -7.69
CA PRO A 118 -14.77 -10.29 -8.43
C PRO A 118 -14.24 -11.33 -7.45
N ALA A 119 -14.45 -12.59 -7.78
CA ALA A 119 -13.87 -13.67 -7.01
C ALA A 119 -12.34 -13.52 -7.00
N ALA A 120 -11.75 -13.60 -5.82
CA ALA A 120 -10.30 -13.70 -5.73
C ALA A 120 -9.83 -14.96 -6.48
N PRO A 121 -8.67 -14.93 -7.14
CA PRO A 121 -8.07 -16.13 -7.69
C PRO A 121 -7.96 -17.25 -6.65
N ALA A 122 -7.88 -18.49 -7.10
CA ALA A 122 -7.75 -19.65 -6.21
C ALA A 122 -6.59 -19.44 -5.21
N VAL A 123 -6.87 -19.70 -3.93
CA VAL A 123 -5.88 -19.59 -2.85
C VAL A 123 -4.92 -20.77 -2.96
N LEU A 124 -3.66 -20.49 -3.26
CA LEU A 124 -2.60 -21.51 -3.31
C LEU A 124 -1.96 -21.68 -1.91
N SER A 125 -1.27 -22.81 -1.73
CA SER A 125 -0.49 -23.06 -0.52
C SER A 125 0.51 -21.94 -0.26
N GLY A 126 0.56 -21.44 1.00
CA GLY A 126 1.42 -20.34 1.39
C GLY A 126 0.90 -18.95 1.02
N ALA A 127 -0.29 -18.83 0.40
CA ALA A 127 -0.94 -17.54 0.20
C ALA A 127 -1.30 -16.89 1.55
N ILE A 128 -1.04 -15.59 1.68
CA ILE A 128 -1.30 -14.84 2.91
C ILE A 128 -2.75 -14.37 2.96
N LEU A 129 -3.26 -13.81 1.86
CA LEU A 129 -4.62 -13.30 1.79
C LEU A 129 -5.59 -14.40 1.28
N PRO A 130 -6.81 -14.47 1.78
CA PRO A 130 -7.47 -13.58 2.75
C PRO A 130 -7.30 -14.01 4.22
N GLN A 131 -6.52 -15.04 4.53
CA GLN A 131 -6.43 -15.66 5.85
C GLN A 131 -5.81 -14.74 6.92
N TYR A 132 -4.96 -13.83 6.50
CA TYR A 132 -4.26 -12.90 7.39
C TYR A 132 -4.57 -11.45 7.02
N ARG A 133 -4.51 -10.58 8.00
CA ARG A 133 -4.42 -9.13 7.85
C ARG A 133 -2.97 -8.70 7.96
N ILE A 134 -2.55 -7.74 7.15
CA ILE A 134 -1.20 -7.19 7.17
C ILE A 134 -1.26 -5.78 7.74
N VAL A 135 -0.40 -5.47 8.71
CA VAL A 135 -0.19 -4.12 9.24
C VAL A 135 1.23 -3.69 8.89
N ALA A 136 1.35 -2.71 8.02
CA ALA A 136 2.59 -2.25 7.45
C ALA A 136 2.97 -0.83 7.92
N TYR A 137 4.23 -0.62 8.26
CA TYR A 137 4.81 0.71 8.44
C TYR A 137 5.58 1.11 7.18
N TYR A 138 5.23 2.31 6.67
CA TYR A 138 5.69 2.81 5.37
C TYR A 138 6.71 3.92 5.51
N GLY A 139 7.62 4.01 4.55
CA GLY A 139 8.52 5.14 4.42
C GLY A 139 9.89 4.79 3.87
N ASN A 140 10.86 5.64 4.20
CA ASN A 140 12.26 5.47 3.84
C ASN A 140 13.15 5.91 5.01
N PRO A 141 14.11 5.09 5.46
CA PRO A 141 14.96 5.38 6.64
C PRO A 141 15.82 6.64 6.49
N HIS A 142 16.04 7.10 5.26
CA HIS A 142 16.83 8.30 4.98
C HIS A 142 16.00 9.60 4.96
N SER A 143 14.67 9.52 5.21
CA SER A 143 13.79 10.68 5.16
C SER A 143 12.80 10.73 6.31
N LYS A 144 12.98 11.66 7.22
CA LYS A 144 12.05 11.93 8.34
C LYS A 144 10.66 12.40 7.89
N ARG A 145 10.47 12.75 6.62
CA ARG A 145 9.22 13.28 6.07
C ARG A 145 8.51 12.33 5.13
N MET A 146 9.09 11.16 4.89
CA MET A 146 8.51 10.19 3.95
C MET A 146 7.67 9.10 4.66
N GLY A 147 7.64 9.13 5.99
CA GLY A 147 6.88 8.19 6.80
C GLY A 147 7.68 7.64 7.97
N VAL A 148 7.01 6.78 8.74
CA VAL A 148 7.49 6.34 10.06
C VAL A 148 8.85 5.62 10.02
N LEU A 149 9.24 5.01 8.91
CA LEU A 149 10.53 4.29 8.80
C LEU A 149 11.74 5.21 8.94
N GLY A 150 11.60 6.50 8.66
CA GLY A 150 12.68 7.48 8.81
C GLY A 150 12.40 8.56 9.84
N GLU A 151 11.17 8.67 10.33
CA GLU A 151 10.75 9.67 11.29
C GLU A 151 11.23 9.33 12.69
N TYR A 152 11.16 8.06 13.07
CA TYR A 152 11.50 7.58 14.42
C TYR A 152 12.76 6.72 14.41
N PRO A 153 13.50 6.69 15.53
CA PRO A 153 14.58 5.71 15.71
C PRO A 153 14.05 4.28 15.59
N GLU A 154 14.90 3.37 15.12
CA GLU A 154 14.55 1.96 14.85
C GLU A 154 13.74 1.30 15.98
N GLN A 155 14.22 1.35 17.22
CA GLN A 155 13.58 0.69 18.36
C GLN A 155 12.20 1.27 18.67
N GLU A 156 12.06 2.58 18.55
CA GLU A 156 10.79 3.27 18.74
C GLU A 156 9.80 2.90 17.63
N MET A 157 10.22 3.00 16.38
CA MET A 157 9.42 2.63 15.22
C MET A 157 8.91 1.18 15.30
N LEU A 158 9.80 0.24 15.66
CA LEU A 158 9.42 -1.16 15.80
C LEU A 158 8.48 -1.40 16.99
N SER A 159 8.65 -0.69 18.10
CA SER A 159 7.72 -0.75 19.24
C SER A 159 6.34 -0.16 18.88
N MET A 160 6.31 0.90 18.10
CA MET A 160 5.05 1.47 17.57
C MET A 160 4.33 0.47 16.66
N LEU A 161 5.07 -0.23 15.79
CA LEU A 161 4.52 -1.29 14.93
C LEU A 161 3.92 -2.41 15.78
N ASP A 162 4.63 -2.89 16.80
CA ASP A 162 4.15 -3.94 17.71
C ASP A 162 2.83 -3.53 18.39
N ASN A 163 2.74 -2.28 18.85
CA ASN A 163 1.52 -1.72 19.46
C ASN A 163 0.37 -1.66 18.45
N THR A 164 0.64 -1.19 17.23
CA THR A 164 -0.38 -1.10 16.17
C THR A 164 -0.91 -2.49 15.79
N VAL A 165 -0.02 -3.48 15.67
CA VAL A 165 -0.40 -4.89 15.45
C VAL A 165 -1.28 -5.42 16.58
N ALA A 166 -0.93 -5.10 17.84
CA ALA A 166 -1.72 -5.51 19.00
C ALA A 166 -3.13 -4.88 19.00
N MET A 167 -3.26 -3.61 18.58
CA MET A 167 -4.56 -2.93 18.44
C MET A 167 -5.45 -3.65 17.41
N TRP A 168 -4.91 -4.00 16.24
CA TRP A 168 -5.66 -4.74 15.21
C TRP A 168 -6.05 -6.15 15.65
N ARG A 169 -5.15 -6.89 16.34
CA ARG A 169 -5.47 -8.20 16.93
C ARG A 169 -6.57 -8.12 17.97
N LYS A 170 -6.61 -7.03 18.73
CA LYS A 170 -7.68 -6.79 19.72
C LYS A 170 -9.00 -6.43 19.06
N ALA A 171 -8.97 -5.62 17.99
CA ALA A 171 -10.17 -5.17 17.29
C ALA A 171 -10.85 -6.31 16.50
N ASP A 172 -10.07 -7.23 15.93
CA ASP A 172 -10.58 -8.42 15.24
C ASP A 172 -9.72 -9.65 15.59
N PRO A 173 -10.05 -10.37 16.65
CA PRO A 173 -9.31 -11.57 17.04
C PRO A 173 -9.46 -12.75 16.07
N SER A 174 -10.44 -12.70 15.15
CA SER A 174 -10.73 -13.79 14.21
C SER A 174 -9.75 -13.82 13.02
N THR A 175 -9.11 -12.69 12.72
CA THR A 175 -8.17 -12.56 11.60
C THR A 175 -6.76 -12.34 12.14
N PRO A 176 -5.85 -13.33 12.04
CA PRO A 176 -4.47 -13.17 12.47
C PRO A 176 -3.77 -12.02 11.74
N VAL A 177 -2.91 -11.27 12.45
CA VAL A 177 -2.23 -10.09 11.92
C VAL A 177 -0.74 -10.36 11.77
N ILE A 178 -0.21 -10.10 10.57
CA ILE A 178 1.23 -10.14 10.26
C ILE A 178 1.76 -8.71 10.21
N PRO A 179 2.82 -8.36 10.96
CA PRO A 179 3.51 -7.08 10.81
C PRO A 179 4.25 -7.00 9.48
N ALA A 180 4.44 -5.79 8.96
CA ALA A 180 5.22 -5.59 7.75
C ALA A 180 6.00 -4.26 7.79
N ILE A 181 7.12 -4.23 7.08
CA ILE A 181 7.85 -3.03 6.72
C ILE A 181 7.60 -2.77 5.23
N HIS A 182 7.21 -1.56 4.86
CA HIS A 182 6.99 -1.17 3.47
C HIS A 182 7.97 -0.06 3.10
N LEU A 183 9.09 -0.45 2.51
CA LEU A 183 10.18 0.43 2.12
C LEU A 183 9.93 1.02 0.73
N VAL A 184 10.01 2.34 0.59
CA VAL A 184 10.13 2.96 -0.73
C VAL A 184 11.55 2.72 -1.25
N ALA A 185 11.72 1.68 -2.07
CA ALA A 185 13.01 1.22 -2.58
C ALA A 185 13.44 1.96 -3.85
N VAL A 186 12.47 2.46 -4.62
CA VAL A 186 12.68 3.40 -5.73
C VAL A 186 11.91 4.67 -5.40
N VAL A 187 12.62 5.75 -5.12
CA VAL A 187 12.08 6.99 -4.56
C VAL A 187 11.98 8.05 -5.65
N ALA A 188 10.77 8.55 -5.94
CA ALA A 188 10.60 9.69 -6.83
C ALA A 188 11.31 10.94 -6.29
N GLN A 189 11.98 11.68 -7.18
CA GLN A 189 12.81 12.84 -6.82
C GLN A 189 12.27 14.13 -7.40
N GLY A 190 12.57 15.23 -6.74
CA GLY A 190 12.24 16.57 -7.22
C GLY A 190 13.19 17.12 -8.29
N TYR A 191 14.20 16.36 -8.65
CA TYR A 191 15.22 16.69 -9.65
C TYR A 191 15.47 15.51 -10.59
N ALA A 192 16.00 15.81 -11.79
CA ALA A 192 16.07 14.84 -12.87
C ALA A 192 17.02 13.65 -12.58
N GLY A 193 18.03 13.87 -11.75
CA GLY A 193 19.09 12.89 -11.54
C GLY A 193 20.02 12.77 -12.77
N PRO A 194 21.09 11.95 -12.69
CA PRO A 194 22.07 11.82 -13.77
C PRO A 194 21.50 11.26 -15.08
N ASP A 195 20.46 10.43 -14.98
CA ASP A 195 19.83 9.76 -16.13
C ASP A 195 18.49 10.39 -16.56
N GLY A 196 18.13 11.52 -15.96
CA GLY A 196 16.90 12.24 -16.29
C GLY A 196 15.60 11.55 -15.88
N LYS A 197 15.66 10.52 -14.99
CA LYS A 197 14.51 9.71 -14.64
C LYS A 197 13.74 10.19 -13.39
N TRP A 198 14.24 11.21 -12.70
CA TRP A 198 13.58 11.80 -11.54
C TRP A 198 13.27 10.79 -10.43
N ARG A 199 14.16 9.85 -10.23
CA ARG A 199 14.06 8.85 -9.15
C ARG A 199 15.45 8.49 -8.64
N LEU A 200 15.49 8.00 -7.40
CA LEU A 200 16.64 7.39 -6.73
C LEU A 200 16.32 5.92 -6.44
N ARG A 201 17.23 5.02 -6.77
CA ARG A 201 17.17 3.63 -6.30
C ARG A 201 17.94 3.51 -5.01
N GLU A 202 17.31 2.95 -3.98
CA GLU A 202 18.00 2.66 -2.73
C GLU A 202 19.05 1.58 -2.92
N GLY A 203 20.14 1.72 -2.18
CA GLY A 203 21.22 0.73 -2.20
C GLY A 203 20.86 -0.56 -1.44
N PRO A 204 21.64 -1.64 -1.67
CA PRO A 204 21.44 -2.92 -0.98
C PRO A 204 21.40 -2.79 0.54
N ASP A 205 22.23 -1.94 1.14
CA ASP A 205 22.30 -1.78 2.61
C ASP A 205 20.98 -1.29 3.19
N THR A 206 20.29 -0.38 2.49
CA THR A 206 18.97 0.15 2.90
C THR A 206 17.90 -0.93 2.82
N ILE A 207 17.87 -1.71 1.73
CA ILE A 207 16.88 -2.79 1.54
C ILE A 207 17.13 -3.90 2.57
N GLU A 208 18.38 -4.27 2.81
CA GLU A 208 18.72 -5.26 3.83
C GLU A 208 18.44 -4.77 5.26
N GLN A 209 18.59 -3.48 5.53
CA GLN A 209 18.18 -2.91 6.81
C GLN A 209 16.67 -3.06 7.02
N ALA A 210 15.86 -2.68 6.04
CA ALA A 210 14.41 -2.84 6.11
C ALA A 210 14.00 -4.32 6.23
N TYR A 211 14.70 -5.21 5.54
CA TYR A 211 14.48 -6.65 5.65
C TYR A 211 14.79 -7.18 7.06
N ARG A 212 15.91 -6.76 7.67
CA ARG A 212 16.21 -7.13 9.07
C ARG A 212 15.15 -6.63 10.05
N TRP A 213 14.60 -5.42 9.83
CA TRP A 213 13.49 -4.91 10.64
C TRP A 213 12.25 -5.80 10.53
N ALA A 214 11.86 -6.18 9.32
CA ALA A 214 10.74 -7.10 9.10
C ALA A 214 10.99 -8.46 9.78
N GLN A 215 12.17 -9.06 9.56
CA GLN A 215 12.55 -10.34 10.15
C GLN A 215 12.56 -10.33 11.68
N SER A 216 12.97 -9.22 12.30
CA SER A 216 12.98 -9.07 13.77
C SER A 216 11.56 -9.19 14.38
N ARG A 217 10.52 -9.07 13.58
CA ARG A 217 9.10 -9.20 13.96
C ARG A 217 8.42 -10.40 13.29
N GLN A 218 9.17 -11.30 12.66
CA GLN A 218 8.62 -12.42 11.86
C GLN A 218 7.60 -11.89 10.83
N GLY A 219 7.89 -10.73 10.27
CA GLY A 219 7.02 -9.96 9.39
C GLY A 219 7.46 -10.02 7.94
N LEU A 220 6.76 -9.25 7.12
CA LEU A 220 6.96 -9.15 5.67
C LEU A 220 7.73 -7.87 5.33
N LEU A 221 8.50 -7.92 4.23
CA LEU A 221 9.01 -6.73 3.58
C LEU A 221 8.22 -6.47 2.31
N PHE A 222 7.79 -5.23 2.10
CA PHE A 222 7.37 -4.72 0.80
C PHE A 222 8.43 -3.76 0.29
N VAL A 223 8.84 -3.93 -0.96
CA VAL A 223 9.69 -2.97 -1.68
C VAL A 223 8.81 -2.21 -2.67
N ASP A 224 8.79 -0.88 -2.58
CA ASP A 224 7.88 -0.03 -3.35
C ASP A 224 8.60 0.74 -4.44
N ILE A 225 7.91 0.93 -5.59
CA ILE A 225 8.43 1.60 -6.76
C ILE A 225 7.65 2.89 -7.05
N GLN A 226 8.29 4.04 -6.77
CA GLN A 226 7.91 5.36 -7.26
C GLN A 226 8.76 5.71 -8.48
N ALA A 227 8.34 5.28 -9.66
CA ALA A 227 9.21 5.23 -10.85
C ALA A 227 9.64 6.59 -11.42
N GLY A 228 8.99 7.71 -11.07
CA GLY A 228 9.27 9.01 -11.67
C GLY A 228 9.03 8.98 -13.19
N HIS A 229 10.01 9.38 -13.96
CA HIS A 229 10.00 9.30 -15.45
C HIS A 229 10.58 7.98 -16.00
N SER A 230 10.87 7.01 -15.11
CA SER A 230 11.24 5.66 -15.51
C SER A 230 9.99 4.81 -15.77
N THR A 231 10.17 3.51 -15.98
CA THR A 231 9.08 2.55 -16.18
C THR A 231 9.24 1.34 -15.27
N LEU A 232 8.17 0.58 -15.04
CA LEU A 232 8.24 -0.65 -14.25
C LEU A 232 9.16 -1.69 -14.91
N GLN A 233 9.27 -1.69 -16.24
CA GLN A 233 10.21 -2.53 -16.99
C GLN A 233 11.67 -2.23 -16.68
N GLN A 234 11.98 -1.00 -16.27
CA GLN A 234 13.34 -0.56 -15.89
C GLN A 234 13.61 -0.69 -14.39
N GLU A 235 12.58 -0.55 -13.55
CA GLU A 235 12.75 -0.48 -12.10
C GLU A 235 12.51 -1.82 -11.38
N LEU A 236 11.70 -2.73 -11.96
CA LEU A 236 11.42 -4.03 -11.36
C LEU A 236 12.61 -5.02 -11.43
N PRO A 237 13.34 -5.16 -12.55
CA PRO A 237 14.40 -6.17 -12.67
C PRO A 237 15.47 -6.09 -11.57
N PRO A 238 15.96 -4.92 -11.13
CA PRO A 238 16.94 -4.83 -10.04
C PRO A 238 16.43 -5.36 -8.70
N LEU A 239 15.11 -5.44 -8.50
CA LEU A 239 14.48 -5.89 -7.25
C LEU A 239 14.18 -7.40 -7.24
N LEU A 240 14.30 -8.10 -8.38
CA LEU A 240 13.90 -9.52 -8.48
C LEU A 240 14.67 -10.41 -7.51
N GLY A 241 15.96 -10.16 -7.28
CA GLY A 241 16.75 -10.93 -6.32
C GLY A 241 16.23 -10.86 -4.88
N TYR A 242 15.65 -9.73 -4.48
CA TYR A 242 14.97 -9.60 -3.18
C TYR A 242 13.62 -10.29 -3.18
N LEU A 243 12.88 -10.21 -4.29
CA LEU A 243 11.58 -10.85 -4.46
C LEU A 243 11.65 -12.38 -4.56
N GLU A 244 12.83 -12.98 -4.72
CA GLU A 244 13.04 -14.42 -4.56
C GLU A 244 12.88 -14.91 -3.11
N ARG A 245 12.91 -14.00 -2.13
CA ARG A 245 12.65 -14.33 -0.73
C ARG A 245 11.14 -14.51 -0.52
N PRO A 246 10.67 -15.56 0.15
CA PRO A 246 9.24 -15.89 0.27
C PRO A 246 8.41 -14.78 0.94
N ASP A 247 9.04 -14.03 1.83
CA ASP A 247 8.47 -12.99 2.68
C ASP A 247 8.71 -11.55 2.17
N VAL A 248 9.25 -11.41 0.94
CA VAL A 248 9.42 -10.12 0.27
C VAL A 248 8.38 -9.98 -0.84
N HIS A 249 7.66 -8.87 -0.81
CA HIS A 249 6.55 -8.53 -1.69
C HIS A 249 6.78 -7.17 -2.37
N LEU A 250 5.86 -6.74 -3.22
CA LEU A 250 6.04 -5.54 -4.06
C LEU A 250 4.91 -4.53 -3.85
N GLY A 251 5.27 -3.24 -3.87
CA GLY A 251 4.37 -2.11 -4.06
C GLY A 251 4.67 -1.36 -5.34
N VAL A 252 3.67 -0.75 -5.94
CA VAL A 252 3.81 0.20 -7.06
C VAL A 252 2.94 1.42 -6.80
N ASP A 253 3.50 2.60 -7.05
CA ASP A 253 2.84 3.87 -6.73
C ASP A 253 2.55 4.68 -8.00
N PRO A 254 1.29 4.62 -8.49
CA PRO A 254 0.84 5.41 -9.64
C PRO A 254 0.94 6.93 -9.44
N GLU A 255 0.92 7.45 -8.18
CA GLU A 255 1.06 8.88 -7.92
C GLU A 255 2.32 9.46 -8.56
N PHE A 256 3.41 8.70 -8.51
CA PHE A 256 4.71 9.12 -9.03
C PHE A 256 5.07 8.48 -10.37
N TYR A 257 4.09 7.89 -11.09
CA TYR A 257 4.33 7.32 -12.43
C TYR A 257 4.08 8.38 -13.50
N MET A 258 5.16 9.06 -13.93
CA MET A 258 5.10 10.24 -14.81
C MET A 258 5.19 9.89 -16.30
N HIS A 259 5.20 8.62 -16.65
CA HIS A 259 5.52 8.11 -17.99
C HIS A 259 4.52 8.56 -19.06
N TYR A 260 3.22 8.54 -18.77
CA TYR A 260 2.18 8.84 -19.76
C TYR A 260 1.92 10.35 -19.93
N LYS A 261 0.86 10.84 -19.31
CA LYS A 261 0.37 12.23 -19.46
C LYS A 261 1.16 13.27 -18.68
N ARG A 262 2.25 12.86 -18.02
CA ARG A 262 3.04 13.72 -17.13
C ARG A 262 4.49 13.90 -17.59
N LYS A 263 4.78 13.54 -18.86
CA LYS A 263 6.13 13.66 -19.43
C LYS A 263 6.67 15.09 -19.26
N GLY A 264 7.88 15.23 -18.73
CA GLY A 264 8.51 16.52 -18.46
C GLY A 264 7.99 17.26 -17.23
N ILE A 265 6.98 16.73 -16.53
CA ILE A 265 6.48 17.31 -15.28
C ILE A 265 7.22 16.68 -14.10
N ARG A 266 7.69 17.52 -13.18
CA ARG A 266 8.33 17.06 -11.96
C ARG A 266 7.37 16.15 -11.17
N PRO A 267 7.82 14.96 -10.68
CA PRO A 267 7.06 14.18 -9.72
C PRO A 267 6.59 15.03 -8.54
N SER A 268 5.43 14.77 -8.00
CA SER A 268 4.72 15.58 -6.99
C SER A 268 4.16 16.94 -7.42
N ALA A 269 4.57 17.50 -8.55
CA ALA A 269 3.94 18.71 -9.10
C ALA A 269 2.53 18.43 -9.66
N LYS A 270 2.30 17.21 -10.12
CA LYS A 270 1.00 16.64 -10.49
C LYS A 270 0.99 15.16 -10.13
N VAL A 271 -0.18 14.64 -9.82
CA VAL A 271 -0.40 13.21 -9.62
C VAL A 271 -0.13 12.46 -10.93
N GLY A 272 0.63 11.39 -10.85
CA GLY A 272 0.99 10.53 -11.97
C GLY A 272 -0.19 9.68 -12.46
N GLN A 273 0.10 8.80 -13.42
CA GLN A 273 -0.89 7.88 -13.99
C GLN A 273 -0.20 6.60 -14.42
N MET A 274 -0.74 5.46 -14.02
CA MET A 274 -0.34 4.11 -14.42
C MET A 274 -1.51 3.45 -15.13
N MET A 275 -1.23 2.63 -16.13
CA MET A 275 -2.27 1.87 -16.83
C MET A 275 -2.30 0.42 -16.32
N SER A 276 -3.43 -0.24 -16.47
CA SER A 276 -3.57 -1.67 -16.15
C SER A 276 -2.53 -2.55 -16.87
N THR A 277 -2.09 -2.13 -18.05
CA THR A 277 -1.03 -2.83 -18.80
C THR A 277 0.30 -2.86 -18.07
N ASP A 278 0.65 -1.81 -17.33
CA ASP A 278 1.87 -1.78 -16.50
C ASP A 278 1.73 -2.71 -15.29
N VAL A 279 0.58 -2.68 -14.62
CA VAL A 279 0.29 -3.56 -13.49
C VAL A 279 0.26 -5.03 -13.96
N ASN A 280 -0.34 -5.31 -15.10
CA ASN A 280 -0.39 -6.65 -15.68
C ASN A 280 1.01 -7.16 -16.07
N TYR A 281 1.89 -6.28 -16.54
CA TYR A 281 3.31 -6.64 -16.74
C TYR A 281 3.95 -7.09 -15.43
N VAL A 282 3.76 -6.35 -14.33
CA VAL A 282 4.29 -6.72 -13.01
C VAL A 282 3.71 -8.05 -12.55
N ILE A 283 2.39 -8.25 -12.70
CA ILE A 283 1.73 -9.51 -12.36
C ILE A 283 2.36 -10.68 -13.12
N GLN A 284 2.60 -10.53 -14.42
CA GLN A 284 3.22 -11.58 -15.24
C GLN A 284 4.65 -11.91 -14.77
N VAL A 285 5.46 -10.90 -14.46
CA VAL A 285 6.83 -11.09 -13.96
C VAL A 285 6.82 -11.80 -12.60
N LEU A 286 5.96 -11.38 -11.67
CA LEU A 286 5.84 -12.01 -10.36
C LEU A 286 5.28 -13.43 -10.45
N ASP A 287 4.29 -13.67 -11.31
CA ASP A 287 3.72 -15.01 -11.54
C ASP A 287 4.78 -15.98 -12.08
N GLN A 288 5.59 -15.51 -13.03
CA GLN A 288 6.71 -16.28 -13.56
C GLN A 288 7.75 -16.56 -12.47
N LEU A 289 8.15 -15.55 -11.68
CA LEU A 289 9.09 -15.70 -10.57
C LEU A 289 8.61 -16.75 -9.56
N VAL A 290 7.34 -16.66 -9.12
CA VAL A 290 6.74 -17.61 -8.18
C VAL A 290 6.80 -19.03 -8.73
N ARG A 291 6.45 -19.21 -10.01
CA ARG A 291 6.47 -20.51 -10.68
C ARG A 291 7.88 -21.09 -10.82
N GLU A 292 8.83 -20.29 -11.27
CA GLU A 292 10.21 -20.74 -11.56
C GLU A 292 10.99 -21.03 -10.28
N LYS A 293 10.74 -20.28 -9.22
CA LYS A 293 11.44 -20.42 -7.93
C LYS A 293 10.65 -21.24 -6.91
N ASN A 294 9.48 -21.78 -7.28
CA ASN A 294 8.59 -22.51 -6.38
C ASN A 294 8.29 -21.76 -5.07
N LEU A 295 7.94 -20.46 -5.20
CA LEU A 295 7.67 -19.59 -4.06
C LEU A 295 6.19 -19.64 -3.66
N PRO A 296 5.86 -19.24 -2.42
CA PRO A 296 4.49 -18.87 -2.09
C PRO A 296 4.03 -17.67 -2.92
N PRO A 297 2.71 -17.48 -3.08
CA PRO A 297 2.17 -16.33 -3.83
C PRO A 297 2.71 -15.00 -3.33
N LYS A 298 3.00 -14.09 -4.27
CA LYS A 298 3.42 -12.74 -3.97
C LYS A 298 2.21 -11.83 -3.79
N ILE A 299 2.36 -10.80 -2.94
CA ILE A 299 1.39 -9.73 -2.83
C ILE A 299 1.91 -8.55 -3.65
N LEU A 300 1.01 -7.95 -4.45
CA LEU A 300 1.25 -6.72 -5.18
C LEU A 300 0.31 -5.64 -4.66
N VAL A 301 0.86 -4.63 -3.99
CA VAL A 301 0.12 -3.44 -3.52
C VAL A 301 0.14 -2.39 -4.61
N VAL A 302 -1.03 -1.89 -5.00
CA VAL A 302 -1.20 -0.81 -5.97
C VAL A 302 -1.86 0.37 -5.27
N HIS A 303 -1.13 1.47 -5.12
CA HIS A 303 -1.59 2.67 -4.43
C HIS A 303 -2.62 3.44 -5.26
N ARG A 304 -3.70 3.93 -4.65
CA ARG A 304 -4.73 4.70 -5.33
C ARG A 304 -5.52 5.60 -4.39
N PHE A 305 -5.64 6.89 -4.74
CA PHE A 305 -6.51 7.84 -4.06
C PHE A 305 -7.26 8.77 -5.02
N ARG A 306 -7.18 8.51 -6.34
CA ARG A 306 -7.91 9.23 -7.39
C ARG A 306 -8.21 8.28 -8.55
N ALA A 307 -9.30 8.55 -9.26
CA ALA A 307 -9.71 7.75 -10.41
C ALA A 307 -8.69 7.83 -11.56
N ASP A 308 -8.12 9.01 -11.82
CA ASP A 308 -7.19 9.25 -12.93
C ASP A 308 -5.77 8.71 -12.71
N MET A 309 -5.45 8.23 -11.50
CA MET A 309 -4.21 7.51 -11.24
C MET A 309 -4.19 6.15 -11.97
N MET A 310 -5.34 5.52 -12.13
CA MET A 310 -5.50 4.27 -12.84
C MET A 310 -6.91 4.23 -13.50
N PRO A 311 -7.05 4.81 -14.69
CA PRO A 311 -8.35 4.99 -15.33
C PRO A 311 -8.99 3.71 -15.86
N ASP A 312 -8.21 2.64 -15.99
CA ASP A 312 -8.60 1.34 -16.56
C ASP A 312 -8.34 0.17 -15.59
N ALA A 313 -8.52 0.43 -14.27
CA ALA A 313 -8.23 -0.56 -13.22
C ALA A 313 -9.02 -1.87 -13.36
N GLU A 314 -10.19 -1.84 -14.00
CA GLU A 314 -11.01 -3.01 -14.30
C GLU A 314 -10.33 -4.02 -15.24
N ASN A 315 -9.28 -3.59 -15.94
CA ASN A 315 -8.50 -4.46 -16.84
C ASN A 315 -7.30 -5.13 -16.16
N ILE A 316 -7.12 -4.94 -14.84
CA ILE A 316 -6.13 -5.68 -14.06
C ILE A 316 -6.53 -7.17 -14.02
N LYS A 317 -5.56 -8.06 -14.23
CA LYS A 317 -5.76 -9.51 -14.34
C LYS A 317 -5.00 -10.25 -13.24
N PRO A 318 -5.52 -10.33 -12.02
CA PRO A 318 -4.89 -11.09 -10.94
C PRO A 318 -4.72 -12.56 -11.31
N THR A 319 -3.68 -13.20 -10.76
CA THR A 319 -3.45 -14.64 -10.92
C THR A 319 -3.41 -15.32 -9.55
N PRO A 320 -3.55 -16.65 -9.47
CA PRO A 320 -3.41 -17.36 -8.18
C PRO A 320 -2.06 -17.16 -7.50
N ARG A 321 -1.01 -16.82 -8.27
CA ARG A 321 0.35 -16.60 -7.75
C ARG A 321 0.65 -15.16 -7.37
N VAL A 322 -0.26 -14.21 -7.72
CA VAL A 322 -0.10 -12.79 -7.41
C VAL A 322 -1.39 -12.24 -6.82
N GLN A 323 -1.36 -12.00 -5.51
CA GLN A 323 -2.48 -11.45 -4.75
C GLN A 323 -2.45 -9.92 -4.86
N VAL A 324 -3.30 -9.35 -5.70
CA VAL A 324 -3.37 -7.91 -5.95
C VAL A 324 -4.22 -7.23 -4.90
N VAL A 325 -3.63 -6.21 -4.26
CA VAL A 325 -4.29 -5.32 -3.29
C VAL A 325 -4.45 -3.94 -3.92
N MET A 326 -5.69 -3.49 -4.15
CA MET A 326 -5.95 -2.08 -4.44
C MET A 326 -5.98 -1.31 -3.11
N HIS A 327 -5.01 -0.42 -2.95
CA HIS A 327 -4.74 0.23 -1.68
C HIS A 327 -5.22 1.68 -1.67
N MET A 328 -6.22 2.00 -0.85
CA MET A 328 -6.69 3.37 -0.65
C MET A 328 -5.61 4.19 0.06
N ASP A 329 -4.98 5.10 -0.65
CA ASP A 329 -3.81 5.89 -0.22
C ASP A 329 -4.11 7.39 -0.08
N GLY A 330 -5.37 7.76 0.15
CA GLY A 330 -5.76 9.14 0.41
C GLY A 330 -5.62 9.52 1.88
N TRP A 331 -5.13 10.76 2.15
CA TRP A 331 -5.13 11.32 3.50
C TRP A 331 -6.25 12.34 3.69
N GLY A 332 -6.61 12.61 4.93
CA GLY A 332 -7.58 13.63 5.31
C GLY A 332 -8.49 13.22 6.45
N PRO A 333 -9.50 14.05 6.77
CA PRO A 333 -10.46 13.77 7.82
C PRO A 333 -11.26 12.49 7.54
N PRO A 334 -11.90 11.91 8.54
CA PRO A 334 -12.64 10.64 8.43
C PRO A 334 -13.62 10.57 7.26
N TRP A 335 -14.43 11.60 7.05
CA TRP A 335 -15.41 11.63 5.95
C TRP A 335 -14.73 11.49 4.57
N LEU A 336 -13.59 12.14 4.37
CA LEU A 336 -12.87 12.09 3.09
C LEU A 336 -12.26 10.70 2.85
N LYS A 337 -11.82 10.03 3.92
CA LYS A 337 -11.29 8.67 3.86
C LYS A 337 -12.39 7.66 3.48
N PHE A 338 -13.58 7.80 4.06
CA PHE A 338 -14.75 6.98 3.71
C PHE A 338 -15.16 7.20 2.25
N ASP A 339 -15.24 8.46 1.81
CA ASP A 339 -15.57 8.78 0.42
C ASP A 339 -14.50 8.27 -0.54
N SER A 340 -13.21 8.42 -0.21
CA SER A 340 -12.11 7.90 -1.04
C SER A 340 -12.16 6.38 -1.17
N TYR A 341 -12.44 5.67 -0.07
CA TYR A 341 -12.61 4.21 -0.12
C TYR A 341 -13.79 3.81 -1.02
N LYS A 342 -14.94 4.47 -0.86
CA LYS A 342 -16.14 4.26 -1.69
C LYS A 342 -15.85 4.52 -3.17
N ASP A 343 -15.25 5.67 -3.49
CA ASP A 343 -15.18 6.16 -4.87
C ASP A 343 -14.00 5.57 -5.65
N TYR A 344 -12.90 5.21 -4.97
CA TYR A 344 -11.69 4.77 -5.68
C TYR A 344 -11.36 3.29 -5.48
N ILE A 345 -11.97 2.65 -4.49
CA ILE A 345 -11.77 1.22 -4.22
C ILE A 345 -13.03 0.44 -4.55
N VAL A 346 -14.17 0.78 -3.91
CA VAL A 346 -15.41 0.01 -4.05
C VAL A 346 -15.98 0.08 -5.47
N GLN A 347 -15.85 1.21 -6.14
CA GLN A 347 -16.34 1.39 -7.51
C GLN A 347 -15.42 0.76 -8.58
N HIS A 348 -14.22 0.35 -8.22
CA HIS A 348 -13.23 -0.23 -9.13
C HIS A 348 -12.67 -1.53 -8.54
N PRO A 349 -13.50 -2.58 -8.47
CA PRO A 349 -13.19 -3.78 -7.74
C PRO A 349 -11.99 -4.55 -8.31
N VAL A 350 -11.06 -4.89 -7.42
CA VAL A 350 -9.94 -5.82 -7.64
C VAL A 350 -9.99 -6.85 -6.51
N ALA A 351 -9.18 -7.91 -6.54
CA ALA A 351 -9.32 -9.04 -5.64
C ALA A 351 -9.32 -8.67 -4.14
N PHE A 352 -8.31 -7.93 -3.69
CA PHE A 352 -8.15 -7.54 -2.29
C PHE A 352 -8.02 -6.02 -2.15
N THR A 353 -8.29 -5.51 -0.95
CA THR A 353 -8.27 -4.08 -0.67
C THR A 353 -7.35 -3.74 0.49
N GLY A 354 -6.83 -2.50 0.48
CA GLY A 354 -6.04 -1.94 1.55
C GLY A 354 -6.49 -0.55 1.95
N PHE A 355 -6.03 -0.10 3.12
CA PHE A 355 -6.37 1.19 3.70
C PHE A 355 -5.15 1.81 4.37
N LYS A 356 -4.87 3.08 4.08
CA LYS A 356 -3.73 3.82 4.64
C LYS A 356 -4.16 4.80 5.71
N PHE A 357 -3.33 4.93 6.72
CA PHE A 357 -3.44 5.90 7.81
C PHE A 357 -2.23 6.83 7.78
N PHE A 358 -2.46 8.11 8.00
CA PHE A 358 -1.41 9.12 8.06
C PHE A 358 -1.43 9.80 9.43
N TYR A 359 -0.48 9.48 10.29
CA TYR A 359 -0.44 9.96 11.67
C TYR A 359 -0.58 11.48 11.78
N HIS A 360 0.07 12.22 10.89
CA HIS A 360 0.04 13.68 10.90
C HIS A 360 -1.06 14.27 10.01
N ASN A 361 -1.29 13.68 8.82
CA ASN A 361 -2.14 14.30 7.83
C ASN A 361 -3.64 14.05 8.06
N ASP A 362 -4.00 12.88 8.61
CA ASP A 362 -5.40 12.55 8.88
C ASP A 362 -5.97 13.36 10.06
N THR A 363 -5.09 13.93 10.91
CA THR A 363 -5.47 14.71 12.10
C THR A 363 -5.36 16.22 11.92
N LYS A 364 -4.95 16.71 10.73
CA LYS A 364 -4.74 18.15 10.47
C LYS A 364 -5.99 19.01 10.63
N SER A 365 -7.16 18.44 10.43
CA SER A 365 -8.46 19.11 10.63
C SER A 365 -8.86 19.22 12.11
N GLY A 366 -8.09 18.63 13.03
CA GLY A 366 -8.40 18.54 14.45
C GLY A 366 -9.28 17.33 14.82
N GLU A 367 -9.70 16.55 13.86
CA GLU A 367 -10.43 15.31 14.07
C GLU A 367 -9.46 14.15 14.35
N PRO A 368 -9.81 13.19 15.23
CA PRO A 368 -8.98 12.03 15.46
C PRO A 368 -9.01 11.09 14.25
N MET A 369 -7.91 10.36 14.02
CA MET A 369 -7.84 9.31 13.00
C MET A 369 -9.00 8.32 13.14
N LEU A 370 -9.29 7.61 12.06
CA LEU A 370 -10.18 6.47 12.09
C LEU A 370 -9.62 5.38 13.00
N THR A 371 -10.51 4.74 13.75
CA THR A 371 -10.19 3.57 14.57
C THR A 371 -10.22 2.29 13.72
N GLU A 372 -9.60 1.25 14.25
CA GLU A 372 -9.63 -0.09 13.66
C GLU A 372 -11.07 -0.58 13.46
N LEU A 373 -11.94 -0.35 14.44
CA LEU A 373 -13.36 -0.78 14.40
C LEU A 373 -14.14 -0.07 13.29
N GLU A 374 -13.87 1.22 13.03
CA GLU A 374 -14.51 1.96 11.95
C GLU A 374 -14.07 1.42 10.58
N VAL A 375 -12.79 1.11 10.41
CA VAL A 375 -12.26 0.57 9.16
C VAL A 375 -12.68 -0.89 8.95
N LEU A 376 -12.86 -1.67 10.00
CA LEU A 376 -13.39 -3.04 9.92
C LEU A 376 -14.85 -3.11 9.42
N GLN A 377 -15.60 -2.02 9.46
CA GLN A 377 -16.95 -1.98 8.89
C GLN A 377 -16.97 -1.78 7.37
N LEU A 378 -15.86 -1.30 6.78
CA LEU A 378 -15.77 -1.10 5.34
C LEU A 378 -15.86 -2.45 4.59
N LEU A 379 -16.53 -2.43 3.45
CA LEU A 379 -16.67 -3.62 2.59
C LEU A 379 -16.18 -3.30 1.15
N PRO A 380 -15.38 -4.20 0.55
CA PRO A 380 -14.74 -5.37 1.19
C PRO A 380 -13.86 -4.95 2.37
N HIS A 381 -13.68 -5.85 3.35
CA HIS A 381 -12.80 -5.54 4.47
C HIS A 381 -11.36 -5.34 4.00
N PRO A 382 -10.70 -4.21 4.33
CA PRO A 382 -9.29 -4.04 4.04
C PRO A 382 -8.44 -5.08 4.77
N LEU A 383 -7.61 -5.80 4.01
CA LEU A 383 -6.70 -6.81 4.55
C LEU A 383 -5.24 -6.32 4.58
N TYR A 384 -4.94 -5.23 3.91
CA TYR A 384 -3.64 -4.57 3.96
C TYR A 384 -3.81 -3.16 4.55
N LEU A 385 -3.19 -2.93 5.69
CA LEU A 385 -3.29 -1.69 6.45
C LEU A 385 -1.92 -1.05 6.55
N GLN A 386 -1.80 0.20 6.10
CA GLN A 386 -0.52 0.88 6.03
C GLN A 386 -0.54 2.17 6.85
N TYR A 387 0.52 2.41 7.61
CA TYR A 387 0.70 3.60 8.45
C TYR A 387 1.92 4.40 7.98
N GLN A 388 1.70 5.71 7.80
CA GLN A 388 2.71 6.69 7.38
C GLN A 388 2.76 7.89 8.31
#